data_56dfdd7ee011e9881c6b687c267631e5
#
_entry.id   56dfdd7ee011e9881c6b687c267631e5
#
_cell.length_a   1.000
_cell.length_b   1.000
_cell.length_c   1.000
_cell.angle_alpha   90.00
_cell.angle_beta   90.00
_cell.angle_gamma   90.00
#
_symmetry.space_group_name_H-M   'P 1'
#
loop_
_entity.id
_entity.type
_entity.pdbx_description
1 polymer ?
#
loop_
_entity_poly.entity_id
_entity_poly.type
_entity_poly.pdbx_seq_one_letter_code
_entity_poly.pdbx_strand_id
1 'polypeptide(L)'
;MKKKIILAAIALVAVAGGVAGLSAFEAHVINVTAKIENALRVKTTEIDFGTVFPQEHLDQQLEVSLSQSFIDEDRVDDVEYRIRQKPKCAVSTLDGTELLDFPTATGEVNVDSATGVVTIDCGPAPEGTPTDANWGVLPSLCEYISKEGEDRNDETLASFHKPWRTVQDDDLTWGINWTNTLGHLAKSEGDTTDVWTIDLAVPCFGGNCAQDWEEFVTGINASATPAQYVQPIANEHKIFGCDLWVEVFGISLPPGLGCNEKADVMLTLDRSGSIDSTELATLKSAAHAFVTALSPAADGAHLGQVSFSASASLDVHLTADGSAVDTAIDALVSSTLTNLEDALLKATAELANPGDGHDRTDADSPDFIVLITDGAPTTSNGPDTDEQDAINAATAAKNAGITIFVVGVGTDSGTALFLANSIATDPAHYFDAADFDDLQAILESLTTCNGD
;
A
#
# COMPACT_ATOMS: atom_id res chain seq x y z
N MET A 1 23.70 -76.31 -19.74
CA MET A 1 22.91 -75.25 -20.34
C MET A 1 21.94 -74.63 -19.36
N LYS A 2 21.08 -75.37 -18.59
CA LYS A 2 20.08 -74.83 -17.67
C LYS A 2 20.66 -73.88 -16.60
N LYS A 3 21.81 -74.10 -15.96
CA LYS A 3 22.43 -73.25 -14.96
C LYS A 3 22.88 -71.87 -15.51
N LYS A 4 23.39 -71.83 -16.79
CA LYS A 4 23.78 -70.56 -17.42
C LYS A 4 22.60 -69.70 -17.80
N ILE A 5 21.46 -70.26 -18.14
CA ILE A 5 20.22 -69.58 -18.47
C ILE A 5 19.56 -68.93 -17.16
N ILE A 6 19.64 -69.67 -16.06
CA ILE A 6 19.13 -69.20 -14.77
C ILE A 6 19.99 -68.02 -14.27
N LEU A 7 21.34 -68.08 -14.40
CA LEU A 7 22.23 -67.00 -14.03
C LEU A 7 22.04 -65.76 -14.92
N ALA A 8 21.80 -65.92 -16.21
CA ALA A 8 21.52 -64.84 -17.14
C ALA A 8 20.14 -64.19 -16.82
N ALA A 9 19.12 -64.95 -16.47
CA ALA A 9 17.81 -64.45 -16.06
C ALA A 9 17.87 -63.67 -14.72
N ILE A 10 18.64 -64.19 -13.74
CA ILE A 10 18.85 -63.47 -12.47
C ILE A 10 19.63 -62.17 -12.68
N ALA A 11 20.64 -62.16 -13.55
CA ALA A 11 21.38 -60.94 -13.89
C ALA A 11 20.49 -59.92 -14.60
N LEU A 12 19.59 -60.35 -15.48
CA LEU A 12 18.66 -59.46 -16.19
C LEU A 12 17.61 -58.84 -15.24
N VAL A 13 17.11 -59.63 -14.30
CA VAL A 13 16.16 -59.13 -13.27
C VAL A 13 16.87 -58.18 -12.30
N ALA A 14 18.14 -58.42 -11.95
CA ALA A 14 18.91 -57.52 -11.10
C ALA A 14 19.23 -56.19 -11.80
N VAL A 15 19.52 -56.23 -13.11
CA VAL A 15 19.73 -54.99 -13.90
C VAL A 15 18.41 -54.25 -14.10
N ALA A 16 17.30 -54.95 -14.41
CA ALA A 16 15.98 -54.30 -14.54
C ALA A 16 15.47 -53.74 -13.19
N GLY A 17 15.71 -54.43 -12.08
CA GLY A 17 15.39 -53.94 -10.73
C GLY A 17 16.29 -52.78 -10.30
N GLY A 18 17.55 -52.78 -10.70
CA GLY A 18 18.49 -51.68 -10.45
C GLY A 18 18.17 -50.44 -11.25
N VAL A 19 17.69 -50.56 -12.49
CA VAL A 19 17.27 -49.43 -13.32
C VAL A 19 15.91 -48.86 -12.87
N ALA A 20 14.99 -49.69 -12.37
CA ALA A 20 13.74 -49.25 -11.82
C ALA A 20 13.89 -48.56 -10.44
N GLY A 21 15.02 -48.79 -9.74
CA GLY A 21 15.36 -48.11 -8.47
C GLY A 21 16.11 -46.81 -8.62
N LEU A 22 16.53 -46.45 -9.85
CA LEU A 22 17.19 -45.20 -10.18
C LEU A 22 16.25 -44.20 -10.88
N SER A 23 14.97 -44.17 -10.48
CA SER A 23 14.20 -42.97 -10.74
C SER A 23 14.79 -41.87 -9.84
N ALA A 24 15.73 -41.15 -10.37
CA ALA A 24 16.18 -39.91 -9.76
C ALA A 24 14.94 -39.00 -9.71
N PHE A 25 14.40 -38.87 -8.53
CA PHE A 25 13.48 -37.77 -8.29
C PHE A 25 14.32 -36.49 -8.44
N GLU A 26 14.11 -35.79 -9.52
CA GLU A 26 14.72 -34.49 -9.73
C GLU A 26 14.06 -33.52 -8.74
N ALA A 27 14.78 -33.17 -7.70
CA ALA A 27 14.34 -32.18 -6.74
C ALA A 27 14.96 -30.83 -7.13
N HIS A 28 14.15 -29.91 -7.56
CA HIS A 28 14.58 -28.54 -7.76
C HIS A 28 14.48 -27.80 -6.43
N VAL A 29 15.59 -27.23 -5.98
CA VAL A 29 15.61 -26.35 -4.80
C VAL A 29 15.52 -24.91 -5.30
N ILE A 30 14.40 -24.27 -5.00
CA ILE A 30 14.22 -22.84 -5.24
C ILE A 30 14.60 -22.11 -3.95
N ASN A 31 15.63 -21.29 -4.01
CA ASN A 31 16.00 -20.42 -2.89
C ASN A 31 15.09 -19.20 -2.89
N VAL A 32 14.35 -19.04 -1.81
CA VAL A 32 13.51 -17.84 -1.58
C VAL A 32 14.15 -17.05 -0.45
N THR A 33 14.46 -15.78 -0.72
CA THR A 33 14.99 -14.84 0.29
C THR A 33 14.27 -13.52 0.15
N ALA A 34 14.00 -12.88 1.28
CA ALA A 34 13.48 -11.52 1.32
C ALA A 34 14.21 -10.75 2.44
N LYS A 35 14.46 -9.47 2.21
CA LYS A 35 14.84 -8.52 3.25
C LYS A 35 13.56 -7.83 3.71
N ILE A 36 13.29 -7.88 5.00
CA ILE A 36 12.10 -7.24 5.59
C ILE A 36 12.56 -5.98 6.30
N GLU A 37 11.98 -4.84 5.92
CA GLU A 37 12.28 -3.52 6.45
C GLU A 37 11.00 -2.83 6.93
N ASN A 38 11.13 -1.84 7.80
CA ASN A 38 10.00 -1.01 8.22
C ASN A 38 9.74 0.09 7.19
N ALA A 39 8.48 0.36 6.89
CA ALA A 39 8.09 1.46 6.00
C ALA A 39 8.29 2.83 6.68
N LEU A 40 7.96 2.92 7.97
CA LEU A 40 8.07 4.15 8.75
C LEU A 40 9.29 4.17 9.65
N ARG A 41 9.74 5.38 9.94
CA ARG A 41 10.71 5.72 10.97
C ARG A 41 10.08 6.72 11.94
N VAL A 42 9.86 6.30 13.18
CA VAL A 42 9.43 7.20 14.26
C VAL A 42 10.68 7.66 15.00
N LYS A 43 10.96 8.95 14.99
CA LYS A 43 12.16 9.52 15.66
C LYS A 43 11.93 9.77 17.14
N THR A 44 10.71 10.17 17.51
CA THR A 44 10.32 10.45 18.88
C THR A 44 10.13 9.12 19.62
N THR A 45 10.95 8.83 20.59
CA THR A 45 10.87 7.59 21.38
C THR A 45 10.19 7.78 22.72
N GLU A 46 10.08 9.03 23.18
CA GLU A 46 9.48 9.40 24.47
C GLU A 46 8.92 10.81 24.39
N ILE A 47 7.76 11.01 25.02
CA ILE A 47 7.14 12.30 25.24
C ILE A 47 6.98 12.46 26.76
N ASP A 48 7.72 13.40 27.36
CA ASP A 48 7.68 13.70 28.77
C ASP A 48 7.22 15.16 28.99
N PHE A 49 6.09 15.33 29.64
CA PHE A 49 5.56 16.64 29.99
C PHE A 49 6.06 17.15 31.37
N GLY A 50 6.78 16.32 32.10
CA GLY A 50 7.28 16.67 33.44
C GLY A 50 6.17 16.84 34.49
N THR A 51 6.36 17.76 35.41
CA THR A 51 5.35 18.11 36.43
C THR A 51 4.39 19.15 35.87
N VAL A 52 3.12 18.81 35.81
CA VAL A 52 2.06 19.65 35.23
C VAL A 52 0.97 19.98 36.22
N PHE A 53 0.22 21.06 35.99
CA PHE A 53 -0.84 21.54 36.84
C PHE A 53 -2.19 21.57 36.11
N PRO A 54 -3.32 21.39 36.80
CA PRO A 54 -4.63 21.42 36.17
C PRO A 54 -4.86 22.63 35.26
N GLN A 55 -5.49 22.41 34.11
CA GLN A 55 -5.78 23.39 33.06
C GLN A 55 -4.56 23.95 32.31
N GLU A 56 -3.38 23.40 32.50
CA GLU A 56 -2.25 23.70 31.61
C GLU A 56 -2.43 23.03 30.23
N HIS A 57 -1.87 23.68 29.20
CA HIS A 57 -1.67 23.16 27.85
C HIS A 57 -0.16 23.07 27.60
N LEU A 58 0.29 21.92 27.16
CA LEU A 58 1.73 21.63 26.99
C LEU A 58 1.94 20.84 25.71
N ASP A 59 2.57 21.47 24.73
CA ASP A 59 2.82 20.87 23.44
C ASP A 59 4.15 20.10 23.42
N GLN A 60 4.12 18.94 22.78
CA GLN A 60 5.30 18.16 22.39
C GLN A 60 5.13 17.68 20.95
N GLN A 61 6.25 17.36 20.29
CA GLN A 61 6.22 16.92 18.90
C GLN A 61 6.48 15.42 18.79
N LEU A 62 5.70 14.77 17.93
CA LEU A 62 5.90 13.41 17.46
C LEU A 62 6.22 13.46 15.97
N GLU A 63 7.43 13.05 15.56
CA GLU A 63 7.84 13.00 14.17
C GLU A 63 7.75 11.59 13.63
N VAL A 64 6.96 11.40 12.57
CA VAL A 64 6.81 10.18 11.79
C VAL A 64 7.34 10.46 10.39
N SER A 65 8.20 9.62 9.86
CA SER A 65 8.76 9.79 8.51
C SER A 65 8.84 8.47 7.77
N LEU A 66 8.89 8.54 6.45
CA LEU A 66 9.24 7.37 5.64
C LEU A 66 10.64 6.89 6.01
N SER A 67 10.83 5.58 6.04
CA SER A 67 12.17 5.01 6.23
C SER A 67 13.01 5.19 4.97
N GLN A 68 14.36 5.18 5.13
CA GLN A 68 15.24 5.24 3.97
C GLN A 68 15.02 4.06 3.02
N SER A 69 14.76 2.87 3.56
CA SER A 69 14.48 1.66 2.76
C SER A 69 13.19 1.81 1.93
N PHE A 70 12.20 2.50 2.46
CA PHE A 70 10.95 2.79 1.75
C PHE A 70 11.17 3.86 0.66
N ILE A 71 11.93 4.91 0.97
CA ILE A 71 12.27 5.97 0.01
C ILE A 71 13.06 5.41 -1.18
N ASP A 72 13.99 4.48 -0.91
CA ASP A 72 14.84 3.86 -1.94
C ASP A 72 14.12 2.75 -2.74
N GLU A 73 12.89 2.38 -2.37
CA GLU A 73 12.14 1.30 -3.02
C GLU A 73 11.16 1.89 -4.06
N ASP A 74 11.40 1.64 -5.35
CA ASP A 74 10.63 2.23 -6.44
C ASP A 74 9.22 1.63 -6.61
N ARG A 75 8.95 0.45 -6.03
CA ARG A 75 7.67 -0.28 -6.16
C ARG A 75 6.55 0.23 -5.27
N VAL A 76 6.83 1.14 -4.35
CA VAL A 76 5.86 1.66 -3.38
C VAL A 76 5.96 3.18 -3.32
N ASP A 77 4.87 3.85 -3.01
CA ASP A 77 4.80 5.31 -2.94
C ASP A 77 4.30 5.82 -1.61
N ASP A 78 3.13 5.39 -1.20
CA ASP A 78 2.43 5.93 -0.05
C ASP A 78 2.43 4.95 1.11
N VAL A 79 2.37 5.51 2.31
CA VAL A 79 2.13 4.79 3.55
C VAL A 79 0.96 5.42 4.27
N GLU A 80 -0.10 4.66 4.43
CA GLU A 80 -1.17 4.99 5.35
C GLU A 80 -0.85 4.42 6.72
N TYR A 81 -0.90 5.26 7.74
CA TYR A 81 -0.68 4.84 9.09
C TYR A 81 -1.71 5.45 10.04
N ARG A 82 -1.75 4.94 11.26
CA ARG A 82 -2.62 5.44 12.31
C ARG A 82 -1.89 5.50 13.63
N ILE A 83 -2.28 6.49 14.44
CA ILE A 83 -1.80 6.63 15.81
C ILE A 83 -2.92 6.19 16.74
N ARG A 84 -2.69 5.09 17.46
CA ARG A 84 -3.57 4.59 18.51
C ARG A 84 -3.03 4.92 19.88
N GLN A 85 -3.95 5.05 20.83
CA GLN A 85 -3.61 5.27 22.23
C GLN A 85 -3.91 4.01 23.03
N LYS A 86 -2.89 3.49 23.74
CA LYS A 86 -3.01 2.27 24.55
C LYS A 86 -2.62 2.52 26.00
N PRO A 87 -3.18 1.74 26.95
CA PRO A 87 -2.80 1.85 28.36
C PRO A 87 -1.30 1.59 28.56
N LYS A 88 -0.67 2.40 29.40
CA LYS A 88 0.74 2.20 29.81
C LYS A 88 0.83 1.47 31.14
N CYS A 89 1.67 0.45 31.17
CA CYS A 89 1.99 -0.32 32.36
C CYS A 89 3.43 -0.05 32.79
N ALA A 90 3.65 0.18 34.08
CA ALA A 90 4.97 0.46 34.62
C ALA A 90 5.13 -0.05 36.06
N VAL A 91 6.37 -0.12 36.51
CA VAL A 91 6.69 -0.32 37.92
C VAL A 91 6.76 1.04 38.60
N SER A 92 5.96 1.23 39.63
CA SER A 92 5.92 2.46 40.43
C SER A 92 6.10 2.19 41.92
N THR A 93 6.34 3.23 42.69
CA THR A 93 6.18 3.18 44.13
C THR A 93 4.77 2.76 44.54
N LEU A 94 4.58 2.25 45.76
CA LEU A 94 3.25 1.78 46.22
C LEU A 94 2.18 2.87 46.19
N ASP A 95 2.56 4.13 46.40
CA ASP A 95 1.68 5.29 46.30
C ASP A 95 1.51 5.81 44.87
N GLY A 96 2.29 5.30 43.90
CA GLY A 96 2.24 5.65 42.50
C GLY A 96 2.83 7.01 42.15
N THR A 97 3.60 7.62 43.03
CA THR A 97 4.14 9.00 42.87
C THR A 97 5.47 9.04 42.11
N GLU A 98 6.16 7.91 41.95
CA GLU A 98 7.42 7.80 41.22
C GLU A 98 7.44 6.54 40.38
N LEU A 99 8.01 6.61 39.17
CA LEU A 99 8.36 5.44 38.37
C LEU A 99 9.70 4.91 38.80
N LEU A 100 9.81 3.58 38.87
CA LEU A 100 11.07 2.91 39.08
C LEU A 100 11.70 2.55 37.72
N ASP A 101 13.04 2.48 37.69
CA ASP A 101 13.79 2.21 36.46
C ASP A 101 13.67 0.73 36.04
N PHE A 102 12.54 0.39 35.47
CA PHE A 102 12.22 -0.92 34.92
C PHE A 102 11.58 -0.75 33.52
N PRO A 103 11.66 -1.77 32.65
CA PRO A 103 10.94 -1.76 31.41
C PRO A 103 9.44 -1.55 31.61
N THR A 104 8.85 -0.68 30.80
CA THR A 104 7.41 -0.48 30.72
C THR A 104 6.79 -1.47 29.74
N ALA A 105 5.48 -1.67 29.81
CA ALA A 105 4.72 -2.46 28.85
C ALA A 105 3.45 -1.73 28.45
N THR A 106 2.98 -2.00 27.24
CA THR A 106 1.66 -1.58 26.80
C THR A 106 0.63 -2.57 27.32
N GLY A 107 -0.42 -2.06 27.98
CA GLY A 107 -1.50 -2.87 28.50
C GLY A 107 -2.42 -3.39 27.38
N GLU A 108 -2.80 -4.65 27.45
CA GLU A 108 -3.80 -5.26 26.60
C GLU A 108 -5.19 -5.04 27.22
N VAL A 109 -6.09 -4.45 26.43
CA VAL A 109 -7.48 -4.21 26.87
C VAL A 109 -8.32 -5.42 26.51
N ASN A 110 -8.85 -6.10 27.53
CA ASN A 110 -9.70 -7.28 27.39
C ASN A 110 -11.13 -6.94 27.79
N VAL A 111 -12.09 -7.46 27.03
CA VAL A 111 -13.52 -7.32 27.30
C VAL A 111 -14.11 -8.69 27.56
N ASP A 112 -14.76 -8.85 28.71
CA ASP A 112 -15.54 -10.06 29.00
C ASP A 112 -16.73 -10.14 28.07
N SER A 113 -16.79 -11.22 27.25
CA SER A 113 -17.80 -11.41 26.22
C SER A 113 -19.23 -11.58 26.74
N ALA A 114 -19.42 -11.87 28.03
CA ALA A 114 -20.74 -12.05 28.63
C ALA A 114 -21.24 -10.77 29.33
N THR A 115 -20.35 -9.96 29.85
CA THR A 115 -20.69 -8.82 30.73
C THR A 115 -20.30 -7.46 30.17
N GLY A 116 -19.44 -7.41 29.16
CA GLY A 116 -18.85 -6.18 28.64
C GLY A 116 -17.85 -5.51 29.61
N VAL A 117 -17.45 -6.18 30.68
CA VAL A 117 -16.49 -5.65 31.66
C VAL A 117 -15.10 -5.58 31.06
N VAL A 118 -14.49 -4.42 31.13
CA VAL A 118 -13.14 -4.17 30.64
C VAL A 118 -12.12 -4.43 31.74
N THR A 119 -11.06 -5.16 31.38
CA THR A 119 -9.86 -5.34 32.18
C THR A 119 -8.62 -5.02 31.38
N ILE A 120 -7.54 -4.51 31.99
CA ILE A 120 -6.28 -4.25 31.34
C ILE A 120 -5.26 -5.25 31.88
N ASP A 121 -4.66 -6.01 30.97
CA ASP A 121 -3.60 -6.96 31.29
C ASP A 121 -2.24 -6.36 30.94
N CYS A 122 -1.40 -6.18 31.97
CA CYS A 122 -0.02 -5.70 31.84
C CYS A 122 1.00 -6.82 31.59
N GLY A 123 0.54 -8.08 31.57
CA GLY A 123 1.45 -9.21 31.57
C GLY A 123 2.26 -9.36 32.88
N PRO A 124 3.26 -10.23 32.89
CA PRO A 124 4.09 -10.47 34.09
C PRO A 124 4.97 -9.25 34.40
N ALA A 125 5.17 -8.99 35.71
CA ALA A 125 6.09 -7.94 36.13
C ALA A 125 7.52 -8.22 35.63
N PRO A 126 8.30 -7.18 35.32
CA PRO A 126 9.69 -7.31 34.94
C PRO A 126 10.50 -8.05 36.01
N GLU A 127 11.53 -8.82 35.59
CA GLU A 127 12.41 -9.54 36.52
C GLU A 127 13.12 -8.55 37.44
N GLY A 128 13.13 -8.88 38.72
CA GLY A 128 13.77 -8.03 39.75
C GLY A 128 12.88 -6.93 40.31
N THR A 129 11.58 -6.86 39.91
CA THR A 129 10.62 -5.91 40.50
C THR A 129 10.61 -6.07 42.05
N PRO A 130 10.82 -4.98 42.82
CA PRO A 130 10.81 -5.04 44.28
C PRO A 130 9.42 -5.46 44.82
N THR A 131 9.42 -6.16 45.96
CA THR A 131 8.18 -6.59 46.64
C THR A 131 7.38 -5.44 47.24
N ASP A 132 8.02 -4.29 47.41
CA ASP A 132 7.46 -3.02 47.91
C ASP A 132 7.20 -2.01 46.76
N ALA A 133 7.15 -2.48 45.52
CA ALA A 133 6.76 -1.73 44.36
C ALA A 133 5.43 -2.27 43.79
N ASN A 134 4.79 -1.47 42.91
CA ASN A 134 3.57 -1.81 42.25
C ASN A 134 3.84 -1.98 40.73
N TRP A 135 3.51 -3.17 40.18
CA TRP A 135 3.44 -3.37 38.73
C TRP A 135 2.00 -3.30 38.27
N GLY A 136 1.68 -2.41 37.36
CA GLY A 136 0.31 -2.28 36.86
C GLY A 136 0.10 -1.11 35.93
N VAL A 137 -1.14 -0.95 35.51
CA VAL A 137 -1.56 0.15 34.64
C VAL A 137 -1.48 1.49 35.39
N LEU A 138 -0.87 2.47 34.75
CA LEU A 138 -0.85 3.86 35.24
C LEU A 138 -2.23 4.52 35.05
N PRO A 139 -2.62 5.51 35.89
CA PRO A 139 -3.71 6.39 35.55
C PRO A 139 -3.56 6.93 34.12
N SER A 140 -4.61 6.84 33.33
CA SER A 140 -4.53 7.12 31.90
C SER A 140 -4.30 8.60 31.60
N LEU A 141 -3.36 8.88 30.71
CA LEU A 141 -3.14 10.19 30.11
C LEU A 141 -3.82 10.29 28.73
N CYS A 142 -4.25 9.16 28.17
CA CYS A 142 -4.71 9.04 26.81
C CYS A 142 -5.90 9.96 26.46
N GLU A 143 -6.82 10.18 27.39
CA GLU A 143 -8.01 11.02 27.16
C GLU A 143 -7.68 12.51 27.08
N TYR A 144 -6.51 12.91 27.57
CA TYR A 144 -6.10 14.30 27.79
C TYR A 144 -5.10 14.80 26.78
N ILE A 145 -4.63 13.94 25.88
CA ILE A 145 -3.71 14.30 24.82
C ILE A 145 -4.43 14.40 23.47
N SER A 146 -4.15 15.49 22.75
CA SER A 146 -4.57 15.68 21.38
C SER A 146 -3.65 15.00 20.40
N LYS A 147 -4.00 15.02 19.15
CA LYS A 147 -3.14 14.75 18.00
C LYS A 147 -3.52 15.70 16.89
N GLU A 148 -2.62 16.58 16.52
CA GLU A 148 -2.81 17.55 15.45
C GLU A 148 -1.67 17.38 14.44
N GLY A 149 -2.01 16.91 13.23
CA GLY A 149 -1.08 16.86 12.09
C GLY A 149 -0.77 18.26 11.56
N GLU A 150 0.39 18.44 10.95
CA GLU A 150 0.76 19.74 10.38
C GLU A 150 0.21 19.96 8.97
N ASP A 151 -0.13 18.91 8.25
CA ASP A 151 -0.67 19.01 6.91
C ASP A 151 -2.16 18.67 6.80
N ARG A 152 -2.71 18.77 5.58
CA ARG A 152 -4.15 18.66 5.36
C ARG A 152 -4.64 17.23 5.19
N ASN A 153 -3.72 16.29 5.03
CA ASN A 153 -4.04 14.88 4.80
C ASN A 153 -4.22 14.12 6.10
N ASP A 154 -3.75 14.72 7.22
CA ASP A 154 -3.81 14.13 8.53
C ASP A 154 -5.13 14.42 9.25
N GLU A 155 -5.66 13.41 9.91
CA GLU A 155 -6.79 13.60 10.82
C GLU A 155 -6.32 14.28 12.10
N THR A 156 -7.20 15.08 12.71
CA THR A 156 -6.98 15.70 14.02
C THR A 156 -7.85 15.06 15.08
N LEU A 157 -7.35 14.98 16.30
CA LEU A 157 -8.09 14.51 17.45
C LEU A 157 -7.83 15.44 18.65
N ALA A 158 -8.86 16.17 19.07
CA ALA A 158 -8.77 17.05 20.21
C ALA A 158 -8.66 16.27 21.54
N SER A 159 -8.03 16.84 22.55
CA SER A 159 -8.06 16.36 23.93
C SER A 159 -9.51 16.19 24.44
N PHE A 160 -9.69 15.54 25.55
CA PHE A 160 -10.99 15.18 26.13
C PHE A 160 -11.83 14.27 25.22
N HIS A 161 -11.25 13.17 24.81
CA HIS A 161 -11.89 12.10 24.05
C HIS A 161 -11.76 10.76 24.78
N LYS A 162 -12.45 9.75 24.30
CA LYS A 162 -12.29 8.38 24.81
C LYS A 162 -11.28 7.63 23.93
N PRO A 163 -10.18 7.11 24.48
CA PRO A 163 -9.16 6.40 23.68
C PRO A 163 -9.67 5.11 23.06
N TRP A 164 -10.69 4.51 23.63
CA TRP A 164 -11.43 3.38 23.07
C TRP A 164 -12.86 3.34 23.61
N ARG A 165 -13.69 2.57 22.92
CA ARG A 165 -15.05 2.21 23.40
C ARG A 165 -15.24 0.71 23.25
N THR A 166 -16.06 0.13 24.13
CA THR A 166 -16.55 -1.23 23.96
C THR A 166 -17.77 -1.24 23.05
N VAL A 167 -17.81 -2.16 22.12
CA VAL A 167 -18.95 -2.38 21.22
C VAL A 167 -19.36 -3.84 21.31
N GLN A 168 -20.67 -4.09 21.23
CA GLN A 168 -21.21 -5.44 21.10
C GLN A 168 -21.65 -5.60 19.64
N ASP A 169 -21.16 -6.66 18.99
CA ASP A 169 -21.56 -7.00 17.63
C ASP A 169 -22.87 -7.80 17.59
N ASP A 170 -23.35 -8.09 16.37
CA ASP A 170 -24.60 -8.82 16.15
C ASP A 170 -24.55 -10.27 16.66
N ASP A 171 -23.35 -10.83 16.83
CA ASP A 171 -23.12 -12.17 17.41
C ASP A 171 -23.07 -12.15 18.93
N LEU A 172 -23.36 -11.01 19.56
CA LEU A 172 -23.29 -10.78 21.00
C LEU A 172 -21.88 -10.91 21.59
N THR A 173 -20.87 -10.80 20.77
CA THR A 173 -19.45 -10.73 21.18
C THR A 173 -19.05 -9.30 21.49
N TRP A 174 -18.41 -9.10 22.63
CA TRP A 174 -17.88 -7.78 22.99
C TRP A 174 -16.50 -7.57 22.34
N GLY A 175 -16.32 -6.42 21.72
CA GLY A 175 -15.08 -5.97 21.12
C GLY A 175 -14.65 -4.60 21.58
N ILE A 176 -13.46 -4.18 21.15
CA ILE A 176 -12.92 -2.84 21.39
C ILE A 176 -12.86 -2.11 20.07
N ASN A 177 -13.46 -0.93 20.04
CA ASN A 177 -13.28 0.01 18.96
C ASN A 177 -12.32 1.11 19.41
N TRP A 178 -11.10 1.07 18.89
CA TRP A 178 -10.04 2.03 19.20
C TRP A 178 -10.33 3.38 18.54
N THR A 179 -10.12 4.45 19.30
CA THR A 179 -9.99 5.78 18.72
C THR A 179 -8.58 5.93 18.18
N ASN A 180 -8.47 6.28 16.91
CA ASN A 180 -7.21 6.49 16.21
C ASN A 180 -7.28 7.78 15.40
N THR A 181 -6.14 8.28 15.00
CA THR A 181 -5.95 9.33 13.99
C THR A 181 -5.18 8.74 12.84
N LEU A 182 -5.59 9.10 11.63
CA LEU A 182 -4.94 8.66 10.39
C LEU A 182 -3.91 9.69 9.97
N GLY A 183 -2.78 9.20 9.46
CA GLY A 183 -1.75 9.98 8.80
C GLY A 183 -1.37 9.32 7.48
N HIS A 184 -0.91 10.11 6.55
CA HIS A 184 -0.56 9.72 5.19
C HIS A 184 0.75 10.35 4.75
N LEU A 185 1.66 9.55 4.19
CA LEU A 185 2.94 10.00 3.64
C LEU A 185 3.09 9.47 2.22
N ALA A 186 3.46 10.32 1.26
CA ALA A 186 3.59 9.98 -0.15
C ALA A 186 4.87 10.55 -0.78
N LYS A 187 5.71 9.68 -1.37
CA LYS A 187 6.95 10.12 -2.04
C LYS A 187 6.69 11.00 -3.25
N SER A 188 5.69 10.63 -4.07
CA SER A 188 5.31 11.37 -5.28
C SER A 188 4.86 12.81 -4.99
N GLU A 189 4.28 13.04 -3.82
CA GLU A 189 3.83 14.36 -3.36
C GLU A 189 4.94 15.15 -2.67
N GLY A 190 6.08 14.50 -2.40
CA GLY A 190 7.19 15.09 -1.63
C GLY A 190 6.91 15.12 -0.14
N ASP A 191 5.82 14.50 0.28
CA ASP A 191 5.40 14.36 1.67
C ASP A 191 6.05 13.12 2.28
N THR A 192 7.15 13.32 2.97
CA THR A 192 7.97 12.23 3.53
C THR A 192 8.09 12.26 5.04
N THR A 193 7.47 13.25 5.68
CA THR A 193 7.60 13.43 7.13
C THR A 193 6.44 14.23 7.69
N ASP A 194 5.69 13.63 8.61
CA ASP A 194 4.67 14.29 9.41
C ASP A 194 5.22 14.74 10.75
N VAL A 195 4.83 15.92 11.17
CA VAL A 195 5.09 16.44 12.52
C VAL A 195 3.78 16.65 13.24
N TRP A 196 3.51 15.74 14.16
CA TRP A 196 2.32 15.80 15.01
C TRP A 196 2.59 16.67 16.23
N THR A 197 1.69 17.60 16.52
CA THR A 197 1.64 18.27 17.80
C THR A 197 0.77 17.44 18.75
N ILE A 198 1.36 17.03 19.86
CA ILE A 198 0.71 16.29 20.95
C ILE A 198 0.53 17.27 22.10
N ASP A 199 -0.67 17.84 22.21
CA ASP A 199 -1.02 18.76 23.30
C ASP A 199 -1.63 17.99 24.48
N LEU A 200 -1.14 18.25 25.68
CA LEU A 200 -1.71 17.76 26.91
C LEU A 200 -2.60 18.83 27.55
N ALA A 201 -3.90 18.59 27.58
CA ALA A 201 -4.85 19.38 28.36
C ALA A 201 -5.02 18.76 29.76
N VAL A 202 -4.36 19.32 30.75
CA VAL A 202 -4.23 18.72 32.08
C VAL A 202 -5.56 18.69 32.84
N PRO A 203 -6.01 17.49 33.31
CA PRO A 203 -7.27 17.36 34.05
C PRO A 203 -7.20 17.92 35.44
N CYS A 204 -8.38 18.25 35.98
CA CYS A 204 -8.53 18.55 37.40
C CYS A 204 -8.92 17.29 38.21
N PHE A 205 -8.81 17.38 39.52
CA PHE A 205 -9.19 16.33 40.46
C PHE A 205 -10.49 16.61 41.17
N GLY A 206 -11.28 15.58 41.43
CA GLY A 206 -12.61 15.71 42.06
C GLY A 206 -12.59 16.49 43.36
N GLY A 207 -13.39 17.52 43.44
CA GLY A 207 -13.45 18.45 44.56
C GLY A 207 -12.52 19.67 44.47
N ASN A 208 -11.54 19.66 43.51
CA ASN A 208 -10.56 20.73 43.35
C ASN A 208 -10.60 21.38 41.94
N CYS A 209 -11.60 21.07 41.11
CA CYS A 209 -11.74 21.70 39.81
C CYS A 209 -12.08 23.17 39.92
N ALA A 210 -11.50 24.00 39.07
CA ALA A 210 -11.84 25.41 38.96
C ALA A 210 -13.31 25.63 38.51
N GLN A 211 -13.85 26.81 38.72
CA GLN A 211 -15.25 27.10 38.40
C GLN A 211 -15.53 27.10 36.89
N ASP A 212 -14.52 27.34 36.07
CA ASP A 212 -14.54 27.39 34.62
C ASP A 212 -14.14 26.05 33.95
N TRP A 213 -14.08 24.98 34.72
CA TRP A 213 -13.71 23.64 34.19
C TRP A 213 -14.57 23.21 33.00
N GLU A 214 -15.90 23.47 33.06
CA GLU A 214 -16.79 23.11 31.96
C GLU A 214 -16.47 23.90 30.68
N GLU A 215 -16.15 25.19 30.83
CA GLU A 215 -15.78 26.08 29.74
C GLU A 215 -14.42 25.72 29.15
N PHE A 216 -13.44 25.34 29.98
CA PHE A 216 -12.16 24.86 29.59
C PHE A 216 -12.27 23.58 28.73
N VAL A 217 -12.98 22.55 29.17
CA VAL A 217 -13.15 21.30 28.43
C VAL A 217 -13.90 21.49 27.11
N THR A 218 -15.03 22.20 27.15
CA THR A 218 -15.85 22.44 25.95
C THR A 218 -15.20 23.39 24.96
N GLY A 219 -14.31 24.26 25.43
CA GLY A 219 -13.50 25.15 24.59
C GLY A 219 -12.47 24.35 23.73
N ILE A 220 -11.94 23.24 24.28
CA ILE A 220 -11.02 22.37 23.58
C ILE A 220 -11.77 21.35 22.73
N ASN A 221 -12.79 20.72 23.27
CA ASN A 221 -13.60 19.72 22.58
C ASN A 221 -15.09 19.96 22.87
N ALA A 222 -15.78 20.60 21.94
CA ALA A 222 -17.20 20.93 22.07
C ALA A 222 -18.11 19.69 22.22
N SER A 223 -17.64 18.50 21.83
CA SER A 223 -18.40 17.26 21.98
C SER A 223 -18.12 16.53 23.31
N ALA A 224 -17.17 17.01 24.11
CA ALA A 224 -16.82 16.39 25.38
C ALA A 224 -17.88 16.71 26.47
N THR A 225 -18.06 15.74 27.38
CA THR A 225 -18.86 15.91 28.60
C THR A 225 -17.92 16.17 29.77
N PRO A 226 -17.76 17.40 30.27
CA PRO A 226 -16.70 17.79 31.21
C PRO A 226 -16.59 16.91 32.47
N ALA A 227 -17.73 16.44 32.98
CA ALA A 227 -17.80 15.60 34.18
C ALA A 227 -17.11 14.22 33.99
N GLN A 228 -16.98 13.77 32.76
CA GLN A 228 -16.30 12.46 32.44
C GLN A 228 -14.78 12.54 32.51
N TYR A 229 -14.22 13.76 32.49
CA TYR A 229 -12.77 14.01 32.45
C TYR A 229 -12.20 14.56 33.75
N VAL A 230 -12.96 14.48 34.82
CA VAL A 230 -12.49 14.81 36.17
C VAL A 230 -11.83 13.58 36.76
N GLN A 231 -10.56 13.69 37.15
CA GLN A 231 -9.83 12.60 37.77
C GLN A 231 -10.27 12.34 39.22
N PRO A 232 -10.30 11.09 39.69
CA PRO A 232 -10.47 10.77 41.09
C PRO A 232 -9.37 11.43 41.95
N ILE A 233 -9.73 12.02 43.11
CA ILE A 233 -8.78 12.65 44.04
C ILE A 233 -7.65 11.67 44.46
N ALA A 234 -7.91 10.36 44.45
CA ALA A 234 -6.93 9.34 44.76
C ALA A 234 -5.78 9.23 43.74
N ASN A 235 -5.92 9.89 42.58
CA ASN A 235 -4.89 9.95 41.55
C ASN A 235 -4.07 11.25 41.62
N GLU A 236 -4.37 12.15 42.56
CA GLU A 236 -3.57 13.34 42.83
C GLU A 236 -2.12 12.94 43.18
N HIS A 237 -1.14 13.63 42.62
CA HIS A 237 0.31 13.35 42.77
C HIS A 237 0.82 12.05 42.13
N LYS A 238 -0.02 11.22 41.51
CA LYS A 238 0.45 10.01 40.81
C LYS A 238 1.06 10.35 39.45
N ILE A 239 1.87 9.42 38.97
CA ILE A 239 2.35 9.43 37.58
C ILE A 239 1.23 8.90 36.69
N PHE A 240 0.97 9.62 35.61
CA PHE A 240 0.04 9.25 34.55
C PHE A 240 0.79 8.74 33.32
N GLY A 241 0.17 7.90 32.53
CA GLY A 241 0.80 7.37 31.32
C GLY A 241 -0.16 7.00 30.19
N CYS A 242 0.38 7.06 28.99
CA CYS A 242 -0.27 6.61 27.77
C CYS A 242 0.81 6.16 26.79
N ASP A 243 0.56 5.10 26.03
CA ASP A 243 1.43 4.68 24.94
C ASP A 243 0.77 5.05 23.60
N LEU A 244 1.52 5.74 22.75
CA LEU A 244 1.12 6.04 21.36
C LEU A 244 1.70 4.97 20.45
N TRP A 245 0.82 4.31 19.69
CA TRP A 245 1.18 3.27 18.74
C TRP A 245 0.98 3.77 17.32
N VAL A 246 2.09 3.93 16.61
CA VAL A 246 2.10 4.24 15.18
C VAL A 246 2.08 2.91 14.43
N GLU A 247 1.00 2.63 13.72
CA GLU A 247 0.76 1.36 13.01
C GLU A 247 0.52 1.65 11.53
N VAL A 248 1.33 1.05 10.65
CA VAL A 248 1.06 1.03 9.21
C VAL A 248 -0.11 0.09 8.96
N PHE A 249 -1.10 0.52 8.19
CA PHE A 249 -2.22 -0.32 7.78
C PHE A 249 -2.43 -0.37 6.27
N GLY A 250 -1.80 0.55 5.50
CA GLY A 250 -1.79 0.56 4.05
C GLY A 250 -0.41 0.91 3.51
N ILE A 251 -0.05 0.29 2.41
CA ILE A 251 1.09 0.67 1.57
C ILE A 251 0.56 0.58 0.14
N SER A 252 0.60 1.70 -0.55
CA SER A 252 0.11 1.80 -1.91
C SER A 252 1.24 1.80 -2.92
N LEU A 253 0.89 1.42 -4.13
CA LEU A 253 1.75 1.57 -5.31
C LEU A 253 1.85 3.05 -5.68
N PRO A 254 2.83 3.42 -6.51
CA PRO A 254 2.86 4.76 -7.11
C PRO A 254 1.50 5.13 -7.69
N PRO A 255 1.12 6.42 -7.65
CA PRO A 255 -0.18 6.85 -8.11
C PRO A 255 -0.48 6.25 -9.47
N GLY A 256 -1.58 5.49 -9.56
CA GLY A 256 -2.06 4.96 -10.81
C GLY A 256 -2.44 6.13 -11.74
N LEU A 257 -2.60 5.79 -12.99
CA LEU A 257 -3.02 6.73 -14.05
C LEU A 257 -4.23 7.60 -13.63
N GLY A 258 -5.16 7.05 -12.84
CA GLY A 258 -6.35 7.74 -12.36
C GLY A 258 -6.13 8.78 -11.26
N CYS A 259 -4.96 8.84 -10.64
CA CYS A 259 -4.64 9.83 -9.61
C CYS A 259 -4.16 11.17 -10.20
N ASN A 260 -3.91 11.24 -11.49
CA ASN A 260 -3.48 12.47 -12.14
C ASN A 260 -4.68 13.23 -12.71
N GLU A 261 -4.86 14.49 -12.34
CA GLU A 261 -5.88 15.35 -12.94
C GLU A 261 -5.68 15.50 -14.46
N LYS A 262 -4.40 15.44 -14.90
CA LYS A 262 -3.99 15.45 -16.31
C LYS A 262 -3.00 14.33 -16.55
N ALA A 263 -3.16 13.61 -17.64
CA ALA A 263 -2.25 12.54 -18.03
C ALA A 263 -2.24 12.40 -19.56
N ASP A 264 -1.09 12.09 -20.15
CA ASP A 264 -0.98 11.70 -21.55
C ASP A 264 -0.80 10.18 -21.63
N VAL A 265 -1.77 9.51 -22.23
CA VAL A 265 -1.91 8.05 -22.20
C VAL A 265 -1.91 7.47 -23.59
N MET A 266 -1.01 6.51 -23.86
CA MET A 266 -1.03 5.72 -25.08
C MET A 266 -1.56 4.32 -24.81
N LEU A 267 -2.80 4.05 -25.24
CA LEU A 267 -3.40 2.72 -25.21
C LEU A 267 -2.81 1.88 -26.34
N THR A 268 -2.04 0.85 -26.01
CA THR A 268 -1.24 0.06 -26.95
C THR A 268 -1.79 -1.35 -27.00
N LEU A 269 -2.49 -1.69 -28.10
CA LEU A 269 -3.33 -2.88 -28.22
C LEU A 269 -2.72 -3.93 -29.15
N ASP A 270 -2.49 -5.12 -28.61
CA ASP A 270 -2.14 -6.29 -29.39
C ASP A 270 -3.34 -6.75 -30.23
N ARG A 271 -3.10 -6.96 -31.51
CA ARG A 271 -4.04 -7.57 -32.45
C ARG A 271 -3.37 -8.70 -33.24
N SER A 272 -2.43 -9.38 -32.62
CA SER A 272 -1.70 -10.50 -33.22
C SER A 272 -2.60 -11.70 -33.52
N GLY A 273 -2.05 -12.69 -34.21
CA GLY A 273 -2.82 -13.84 -34.70
C GLY A 273 -3.20 -14.87 -33.64
N SER A 274 -2.65 -14.78 -32.44
CA SER A 274 -3.04 -15.55 -31.26
C SER A 274 -4.41 -15.14 -30.73
N ILE A 275 -4.76 -13.86 -30.88
CA ILE A 275 -6.05 -13.29 -30.46
C ILE A 275 -7.13 -13.63 -31.49
N ASP A 276 -8.05 -14.52 -31.14
CA ASP A 276 -9.12 -14.93 -32.03
C ASP A 276 -10.22 -13.82 -32.16
N SER A 277 -11.22 -14.07 -33.00
CA SER A 277 -12.26 -13.05 -33.25
C SER A 277 -13.17 -12.77 -32.07
N THR A 278 -13.32 -13.71 -31.12
CA THR A 278 -14.10 -13.55 -29.89
C THR A 278 -13.29 -12.77 -28.87
N GLU A 279 -12.05 -13.13 -28.69
CA GLU A 279 -11.08 -12.47 -27.82
C GLU A 279 -10.86 -11.01 -28.27
N LEU A 280 -10.71 -10.77 -29.56
CA LEU A 280 -10.61 -9.42 -30.12
C LEU A 280 -11.87 -8.58 -29.84
N ALA A 281 -13.05 -9.20 -29.86
CA ALA A 281 -14.30 -8.50 -29.54
C ALA A 281 -14.35 -8.13 -28.05
N THR A 282 -13.88 -9.02 -27.15
CA THR A 282 -13.76 -8.77 -25.71
C THR A 282 -12.71 -7.69 -25.42
N LEU A 283 -11.54 -7.75 -26.08
CA LEU A 283 -10.51 -6.70 -26.00
C LEU A 283 -11.07 -5.33 -26.37
N LYS A 284 -11.80 -5.23 -27.49
CA LYS A 284 -12.45 -3.98 -27.90
C LYS A 284 -13.44 -3.48 -26.85
N SER A 285 -14.26 -4.37 -26.28
CA SER A 285 -15.22 -4.01 -25.24
C SER A 285 -14.53 -3.47 -23.99
N ALA A 286 -13.45 -4.10 -23.55
CA ALA A 286 -12.65 -3.65 -22.41
C ALA A 286 -11.95 -2.31 -22.70
N ALA A 287 -11.41 -2.13 -23.91
CA ALA A 287 -10.81 -0.88 -24.33
C ALA A 287 -11.83 0.29 -24.38
N HIS A 288 -13.06 0.06 -24.86
CA HIS A 288 -14.15 1.06 -24.78
C HIS A 288 -14.52 1.42 -23.33
N ALA A 289 -14.55 0.43 -22.43
CA ALA A 289 -14.78 0.67 -21.01
C ALA A 289 -13.66 1.53 -20.40
N PHE A 290 -12.41 1.27 -20.78
CA PHE A 290 -11.26 2.08 -20.36
C PHE A 290 -11.38 3.53 -20.88
N VAL A 291 -11.70 3.75 -22.15
CA VAL A 291 -11.94 5.11 -22.69
C VAL A 291 -13.02 5.84 -21.90
N THR A 292 -14.10 5.14 -21.58
CA THR A 292 -15.23 5.69 -20.80
C THR A 292 -14.80 6.04 -19.37
N ALA A 293 -14.06 5.16 -18.71
CA ALA A 293 -13.60 5.34 -17.34
C ALA A 293 -12.55 6.45 -17.24
N LEU A 294 -11.56 6.49 -18.15
CA LEU A 294 -10.54 7.53 -18.19
C LEU A 294 -11.15 8.91 -18.53
N SER A 295 -12.25 8.92 -19.30
CA SER A 295 -13.01 10.14 -19.65
C SER A 295 -12.14 11.27 -20.23
N PRO A 296 -11.46 11.08 -21.38
CA PRO A 296 -10.56 12.09 -21.96
C PRO A 296 -11.22 13.47 -22.09
N ALA A 297 -10.49 14.51 -21.69
CA ALA A 297 -10.99 15.88 -21.68
C ALA A 297 -9.86 16.91 -21.89
N ALA A 298 -10.18 18.11 -22.33
CA ALA A 298 -9.20 19.15 -22.64
C ALA A 298 -8.34 19.56 -21.42
N ASP A 299 -8.95 19.56 -20.22
CA ASP A 299 -8.26 19.86 -18.95
C ASP A 299 -8.04 18.58 -18.11
N GLY A 300 -8.22 17.40 -18.69
CA GLY A 300 -8.06 16.11 -18.07
C GLY A 300 -7.03 15.23 -18.79
N ALA A 301 -7.25 13.92 -18.81
CA ALA A 301 -6.43 13.00 -19.57
C ALA A 301 -6.58 13.21 -21.08
N HIS A 302 -5.47 13.10 -21.84
CA HIS A 302 -5.48 12.88 -23.28
C HIS A 302 -5.18 11.40 -23.53
N LEU A 303 -5.82 10.85 -24.54
CA LEU A 303 -5.70 9.45 -24.90
C LEU A 303 -5.35 9.30 -26.37
N GLY A 304 -4.27 8.58 -26.66
CA GLY A 304 -3.93 8.14 -28.01
C GLY A 304 -4.01 6.63 -28.13
N GLN A 305 -3.90 6.11 -29.36
CA GLN A 305 -3.94 4.68 -29.61
C GLN A 305 -2.84 4.24 -30.57
N VAL A 306 -2.15 3.18 -30.16
CA VAL A 306 -1.29 2.35 -31.01
C VAL A 306 -1.89 0.95 -31.10
N SER A 307 -1.94 0.34 -32.27
CA SER A 307 -2.21 -1.09 -32.40
C SER A 307 -1.05 -1.79 -33.08
N PHE A 308 -0.82 -3.05 -32.72
CA PHE A 308 0.32 -3.80 -33.25
C PHE A 308 0.02 -5.26 -33.55
N SER A 309 0.81 -5.79 -34.50
CA SER A 309 0.90 -7.20 -34.88
C SER A 309 2.31 -7.45 -35.44
N ALA A 310 2.53 -7.82 -36.69
CA ALA A 310 3.84 -7.86 -37.32
C ALA A 310 4.53 -6.47 -37.41
N SER A 311 3.77 -5.41 -37.34
CA SER A 311 4.21 -4.01 -37.20
C SER A 311 3.17 -3.22 -36.41
N ALA A 312 3.58 -2.11 -35.87
CA ALA A 312 2.68 -1.19 -35.15
C ALA A 312 2.21 -0.03 -36.03
N SER A 313 1.06 0.52 -35.71
CA SER A 313 0.53 1.75 -36.26
C SER A 313 0.10 2.70 -35.15
N LEU A 314 0.40 3.99 -35.30
CA LEU A 314 -0.23 5.04 -34.52
C LEU A 314 -1.60 5.29 -35.15
N ASP A 315 -2.66 4.85 -34.48
CA ASP A 315 -4.01 4.89 -35.00
C ASP A 315 -4.71 6.22 -34.66
N VAL A 316 -4.41 6.73 -33.45
CA VAL A 316 -4.90 8.04 -32.99
C VAL A 316 -3.79 8.75 -32.24
N HIS A 317 -3.53 10.02 -32.56
CA HIS A 317 -2.68 10.91 -31.78
C HIS A 317 -3.32 11.22 -30.41
N LEU A 318 -2.54 11.65 -29.44
CA LEU A 318 -3.03 12.12 -28.15
C LEU A 318 -4.15 13.16 -28.35
N THR A 319 -5.29 12.93 -27.76
CA THR A 319 -6.48 13.78 -27.94
C THR A 319 -7.40 13.75 -26.72
N ALA A 320 -8.10 14.85 -26.51
CA ALA A 320 -9.21 14.95 -25.56
C ALA A 320 -10.53 14.34 -26.09
N ASP A 321 -10.55 13.86 -27.34
CA ASP A 321 -11.74 13.30 -27.98
C ASP A 321 -11.74 11.76 -27.89
N GLY A 322 -12.35 11.23 -26.85
CA GLY A 322 -12.48 9.78 -26.64
C GLY A 322 -13.22 9.07 -27.80
N SER A 323 -14.11 9.77 -28.53
CA SER A 323 -14.83 9.16 -29.64
C SER A 323 -13.94 8.86 -30.86
N ALA A 324 -12.85 9.58 -31.02
CA ALA A 324 -11.84 9.28 -32.04
C ALA A 324 -11.10 7.96 -31.69
N VAL A 325 -10.80 7.74 -30.42
CA VAL A 325 -10.19 6.50 -29.95
C VAL A 325 -11.15 5.32 -30.06
N ASP A 326 -12.41 5.50 -29.66
CA ASP A 326 -13.47 4.48 -29.84
C ASP A 326 -13.59 4.04 -31.30
N THR A 327 -13.54 4.98 -32.25
CA THR A 327 -13.60 4.68 -33.68
C THR A 327 -12.40 3.86 -34.14
N ALA A 328 -11.22 4.11 -33.61
CA ALA A 328 -10.01 3.36 -33.91
C ALA A 328 -10.03 1.95 -33.29
N ILE A 329 -10.54 1.81 -32.05
CA ILE A 329 -10.78 0.51 -31.41
C ILE A 329 -11.72 -0.34 -32.29
N ASP A 330 -12.83 0.24 -32.78
CA ASP A 330 -13.77 -0.47 -33.67
C ASP A 330 -13.11 -0.96 -34.95
N ALA A 331 -12.12 -0.23 -35.45
CA ALA A 331 -11.43 -0.56 -36.70
C ALA A 331 -10.39 -1.68 -36.57
N LEU A 332 -10.03 -2.13 -35.34
CA LEU A 332 -9.05 -3.18 -35.14
C LEU A 332 -9.41 -4.49 -35.82
N VAL A 333 -8.44 -5.10 -36.47
CA VAL A 333 -8.56 -6.40 -37.15
C VAL A 333 -7.35 -7.25 -36.75
N SER A 334 -7.59 -8.49 -36.34
CA SER A 334 -6.52 -9.44 -36.02
C SER A 334 -5.61 -9.68 -37.24
N SER A 335 -4.32 -9.82 -36.99
CA SER A 335 -3.29 -10.06 -37.99
C SER A 335 -2.30 -11.12 -37.49
N THR A 336 -1.07 -11.14 -38.01
CA THR A 336 -0.05 -12.14 -37.65
C THR A 336 0.96 -11.58 -36.68
N LEU A 337 1.81 -12.38 -36.09
CA LEU A 337 3.00 -11.99 -35.32
C LEU A 337 2.77 -10.91 -34.23
N THR A 338 3.71 -10.76 -33.33
CA THR A 338 3.69 -9.85 -32.18
C THR A 338 4.97 -9.04 -32.15
N ASN A 339 4.91 -7.74 -32.50
CA ASN A 339 6.05 -6.83 -32.52
C ASN A 339 5.93 -5.80 -31.39
N LEU A 340 6.36 -6.19 -30.19
CA LEU A 340 6.37 -5.31 -29.01
C LEU A 340 7.32 -4.13 -29.15
N GLU A 341 8.48 -4.34 -29.83
CA GLU A 341 9.44 -3.25 -30.07
C GLU A 341 8.79 -2.10 -30.82
N ASP A 342 8.19 -2.37 -31.99
CA ASP A 342 7.59 -1.33 -32.85
C ASP A 342 6.40 -0.63 -32.14
N ALA A 343 5.65 -1.39 -31.33
CA ALA A 343 4.57 -0.87 -30.51
C ALA A 343 5.06 0.16 -29.49
N LEU A 344 6.06 -0.20 -28.69
CA LEU A 344 6.66 0.66 -27.67
C LEU A 344 7.35 1.88 -28.29
N LEU A 345 8.09 1.70 -29.38
CA LEU A 345 8.75 2.80 -30.09
C LEU A 345 7.72 3.83 -30.63
N LYS A 346 6.58 3.36 -31.15
CA LYS A 346 5.54 4.28 -31.66
C LYS A 346 4.82 5.02 -30.52
N ALA A 347 4.48 4.34 -29.45
CA ALA A 347 3.88 4.97 -28.27
C ALA A 347 4.85 5.98 -27.64
N THR A 348 6.12 5.62 -27.48
CA THR A 348 7.15 6.52 -26.97
C THR A 348 7.36 7.74 -27.88
N ALA A 349 7.34 7.54 -29.19
CA ALA A 349 7.52 8.64 -30.15
C ALA A 349 6.38 9.66 -30.09
N GLU A 350 5.16 9.24 -29.75
CA GLU A 350 4.03 10.14 -29.57
C GLU A 350 4.17 10.92 -28.25
N LEU A 351 4.49 10.24 -27.15
CA LEU A 351 4.62 10.81 -25.81
C LEU A 351 5.86 11.67 -25.60
N ALA A 352 6.90 11.52 -26.41
CA ALA A 352 8.14 12.29 -26.30
C ALA A 352 8.27 13.37 -27.39
N ASN A 353 7.18 13.83 -27.99
CA ASN A 353 7.20 14.77 -29.11
C ASN A 353 6.34 16.02 -28.90
N PRO A 354 6.71 16.93 -28.00
CA PRO A 354 5.95 18.16 -27.77
C PRO A 354 5.91 19.10 -28.99
N GLY A 355 6.67 18.75 -30.05
CA GLY A 355 6.79 19.58 -31.24
C GLY A 355 5.62 19.46 -32.22
N ASP A 356 4.80 18.43 -32.15
CA ASP A 356 3.62 18.23 -33.01
C ASP A 356 2.33 18.82 -32.41
N GLY A 357 2.36 19.19 -31.12
CA GLY A 357 1.28 19.86 -30.41
C GLY A 357 0.23 18.89 -29.82
N HIS A 358 0.50 17.58 -29.82
CA HIS A 358 -0.36 16.57 -29.21
C HIS A 358 0.12 16.21 -27.79
N ASP A 359 1.43 16.02 -27.63
CA ASP A 359 2.08 15.77 -26.37
C ASP A 359 2.13 17.05 -25.52
N ARG A 360 1.82 16.93 -24.22
CA ARG A 360 1.88 18.04 -23.24
C ARG A 360 3.19 17.94 -22.44
N THR A 361 3.49 18.93 -21.63
CA THR A 361 4.71 18.90 -20.81
C THR A 361 4.54 17.95 -19.64
N ASP A 362 5.47 17.03 -19.43
CA ASP A 362 5.45 15.98 -18.41
C ASP A 362 5.29 16.54 -16.98
N ALA A 363 5.73 17.78 -16.72
CA ALA A 363 5.54 18.44 -15.43
C ALA A 363 4.07 18.73 -15.09
N ASP A 364 3.21 18.87 -16.12
CA ASP A 364 1.79 19.18 -15.98
C ASP A 364 0.92 17.96 -16.33
N SER A 365 1.45 16.99 -17.06
CA SER A 365 0.72 15.84 -17.61
C SER A 365 1.69 14.67 -17.78
N PRO A 366 1.87 13.83 -16.76
CA PRO A 366 2.77 12.68 -16.85
C PRO A 366 2.33 11.68 -17.92
N ASP A 367 3.31 10.97 -18.48
CA ASP A 367 3.20 10.11 -19.62
C ASP A 367 3.03 8.63 -19.26
N PHE A 368 2.04 7.99 -19.89
CA PHE A 368 1.73 6.60 -19.64
C PHE A 368 1.57 5.78 -20.91
N ILE A 369 2.10 4.56 -20.93
CA ILE A 369 1.76 3.53 -21.89
C ILE A 369 0.96 2.45 -21.15
N VAL A 370 -0.24 2.13 -21.64
CA VAL A 370 -1.02 0.96 -21.22
C VAL A 370 -0.95 -0.07 -22.34
N LEU A 371 -0.07 -1.06 -22.15
CA LEU A 371 0.19 -2.13 -23.10
C LEU A 371 -0.65 -3.36 -22.77
N ILE A 372 -1.40 -3.87 -23.73
CA ILE A 372 -2.20 -5.10 -23.59
C ILE A 372 -1.70 -6.10 -24.63
N THR A 373 -1.32 -7.30 -24.19
CA THR A 373 -0.78 -8.38 -25.03
C THR A 373 -1.11 -9.76 -24.46
N ASP A 374 -1.29 -10.75 -25.34
CA ASP A 374 -1.50 -12.16 -24.95
C ASP A 374 -0.23 -13.01 -25.06
N GLY A 375 0.92 -12.40 -25.41
CA GLY A 375 2.13 -13.19 -25.65
C GLY A 375 3.46 -12.45 -25.66
N ALA A 376 4.50 -13.25 -25.76
CA ALA A 376 5.86 -12.76 -25.99
C ALA A 376 6.03 -12.24 -27.42
N PRO A 377 7.01 -11.35 -27.68
CA PRO A 377 7.29 -10.89 -29.03
C PRO A 377 7.75 -12.04 -29.92
N THR A 378 7.27 -12.05 -31.15
CA THR A 378 7.60 -13.07 -32.17
C THR A 378 8.25 -12.46 -33.41
N THR A 379 8.46 -11.17 -33.42
CA THR A 379 9.17 -10.41 -34.46
C THR A 379 9.58 -9.03 -33.91
N SER A 380 10.69 -8.49 -34.42
CA SER A 380 11.18 -7.13 -34.15
C SER A 380 11.73 -6.51 -35.43
N ASN A 381 12.05 -5.21 -35.39
CA ASN A 381 12.71 -4.47 -36.46
C ASN A 381 14.21 -4.23 -36.13
N GLY A 382 14.60 -4.49 -34.89
CA GLY A 382 15.95 -4.26 -34.40
C GLY A 382 16.94 -5.38 -34.80
N PRO A 383 18.20 -5.23 -34.41
CA PRO A 383 19.28 -6.16 -34.79
C PRO A 383 19.43 -7.33 -33.83
N ASP A 384 18.79 -7.31 -32.66
CA ASP A 384 18.95 -8.30 -31.60
C ASP A 384 17.87 -9.41 -31.67
N THR A 385 17.60 -10.09 -30.59
CA THR A 385 16.44 -10.99 -30.48
C THR A 385 15.17 -10.18 -30.28
N ASP A 386 14.01 -10.73 -30.67
CA ASP A 386 12.73 -10.04 -30.54
C ASP A 386 12.45 -9.58 -29.11
N GLU A 387 12.82 -10.40 -28.10
CA GLU A 387 12.73 -10.03 -26.70
C GLU A 387 13.70 -8.90 -26.33
N GLN A 388 14.95 -8.96 -26.79
CA GLN A 388 15.96 -7.94 -26.46
C GLN A 388 15.63 -6.61 -27.12
N ASP A 389 15.14 -6.60 -28.33
CA ASP A 389 14.70 -5.37 -29.00
C ASP A 389 13.50 -4.75 -28.29
N ALA A 390 12.54 -5.56 -27.80
CA ALA A 390 11.44 -5.08 -26.97
C ALA A 390 11.91 -4.51 -25.63
N ILE A 391 12.90 -5.17 -24.96
CA ILE A 391 13.54 -4.64 -23.73
C ILE A 391 14.22 -3.29 -24.01
N ASN A 392 14.94 -3.17 -25.12
CA ASN A 392 15.61 -1.93 -25.48
C ASN A 392 14.60 -0.78 -25.69
N ALA A 393 13.47 -1.07 -26.35
CA ALA A 393 12.39 -0.10 -26.56
C ALA A 393 11.71 0.32 -25.23
N ALA A 394 11.40 -0.66 -24.37
CA ALA A 394 10.85 -0.38 -23.03
C ALA A 394 11.81 0.45 -22.17
N THR A 395 13.10 0.12 -22.19
CA THR A 395 14.14 0.87 -21.47
C THR A 395 14.23 2.30 -21.99
N ALA A 396 14.10 2.52 -23.29
CA ALA A 396 14.11 3.87 -23.87
C ALA A 396 12.90 4.70 -23.40
N ALA A 397 11.70 4.10 -23.35
CA ALA A 397 10.50 4.75 -22.83
C ALA A 397 10.65 5.13 -21.34
N LYS A 398 11.11 4.19 -20.51
CA LYS A 398 11.36 4.44 -19.08
C LYS A 398 12.40 5.54 -18.85
N ASN A 399 13.48 5.57 -19.64
CA ASN A 399 14.49 6.64 -19.57
C ASN A 399 13.98 8.00 -20.04
N ALA A 400 12.90 8.03 -20.81
CA ALA A 400 12.20 9.25 -21.19
C ALA A 400 11.20 9.73 -20.12
N GLY A 401 11.06 9.02 -18.99
CA GLY A 401 10.12 9.36 -17.92
C GLY A 401 8.73 8.74 -18.08
N ILE A 402 8.52 7.88 -19.10
CA ILE A 402 7.22 7.27 -19.41
C ILE A 402 7.00 6.06 -18.51
N THR A 403 5.85 6.02 -17.84
CA THR A 403 5.42 4.85 -17.05
C THR A 403 4.71 3.84 -17.94
N ILE A 404 5.15 2.58 -17.92
CA ILE A 404 4.59 1.49 -18.71
C ILE A 404 3.80 0.53 -17.82
N PHE A 405 2.48 0.53 -17.95
CA PHE A 405 1.59 -0.51 -17.44
C PHE A 405 1.45 -1.62 -18.47
N VAL A 406 1.55 -2.86 -18.05
CA VAL A 406 1.39 -4.02 -18.93
C VAL A 406 0.29 -4.92 -18.39
N VAL A 407 -0.68 -5.23 -19.24
CA VAL A 407 -1.68 -6.27 -18.95
C VAL A 407 -1.38 -7.47 -19.83
N GLY A 408 -0.90 -8.55 -19.23
CA GLY A 408 -0.69 -9.85 -19.88
C GLY A 408 -1.95 -10.67 -19.80
N VAL A 409 -2.49 -11.12 -20.93
CA VAL A 409 -3.76 -11.85 -20.99
C VAL A 409 -3.52 -13.30 -21.35
N GLY A 410 -3.85 -14.23 -20.44
CA GLY A 410 -3.68 -15.67 -20.65
C GLY A 410 -2.23 -16.11 -20.90
N THR A 411 -1.26 -15.32 -20.42
CA THR A 411 0.17 -15.57 -20.67
C THR A 411 0.69 -16.76 -19.85
N ASP A 412 1.63 -17.50 -20.39
CA ASP A 412 2.37 -18.48 -19.59
C ASP A 412 3.31 -17.81 -18.58
N SER A 413 3.74 -18.55 -17.55
CA SER A 413 4.57 -18.00 -16.47
C SER A 413 5.92 -17.41 -16.94
N GLY A 414 6.50 -17.88 -18.04
CA GLY A 414 7.73 -17.34 -18.61
C GLY A 414 7.49 -15.98 -19.25
N THR A 415 6.43 -15.89 -20.05
CA THR A 415 5.98 -14.63 -20.68
C THR A 415 5.55 -13.60 -19.63
N ALA A 416 4.79 -14.02 -18.61
CA ALA A 416 4.39 -13.15 -17.51
C ALA A 416 5.60 -12.53 -16.79
N LEU A 417 6.62 -13.35 -16.46
CA LEU A 417 7.87 -12.87 -15.85
C LEU A 417 8.66 -11.93 -16.77
N PHE A 418 8.71 -12.21 -18.06
CA PHE A 418 9.35 -11.33 -19.04
C PHE A 418 8.66 -9.98 -19.10
N LEU A 419 7.34 -9.96 -19.22
CA LEU A 419 6.54 -8.73 -19.28
C LEU A 419 6.67 -7.90 -17.99
N ALA A 420 6.58 -8.55 -16.83
CA ALA A 420 6.66 -7.90 -15.53
C ALA A 420 8.04 -7.31 -15.22
N ASN A 421 9.13 -8.07 -15.50
CA ASN A 421 10.46 -7.65 -15.07
C ASN A 421 11.23 -6.85 -16.12
N SER A 422 10.83 -6.93 -17.40
CA SER A 422 11.60 -6.35 -18.49
C SER A 422 10.85 -5.27 -19.27
N ILE A 423 9.53 -5.40 -19.41
CA ILE A 423 8.71 -4.47 -20.21
C ILE A 423 8.01 -3.45 -19.32
N ALA A 424 7.23 -3.87 -18.32
CA ALA A 424 6.60 -2.97 -17.36
C ALA A 424 7.63 -2.05 -16.69
N THR A 425 7.23 -0.91 -16.19
CA THR A 425 8.12 0.02 -15.45
C THR A 425 8.82 -0.73 -14.33
N ASP A 426 8.05 -1.49 -13.56
CA ASP A 426 8.50 -2.46 -12.56
C ASP A 426 7.44 -3.58 -12.44
N PRO A 427 7.67 -4.62 -11.63
CA PRO A 427 6.71 -5.71 -11.48
C PRO A 427 5.33 -5.31 -10.92
N ALA A 428 5.22 -4.17 -10.24
CA ALA A 428 3.95 -3.67 -9.73
C ALA A 428 3.06 -3.06 -10.83
N HIS A 429 3.66 -2.65 -11.94
CA HIS A 429 2.96 -2.17 -13.13
C HIS A 429 2.57 -3.30 -14.11
N TYR A 430 2.71 -4.57 -13.70
CA TYR A 430 2.25 -5.72 -14.46
C TYR A 430 0.99 -6.31 -13.84
N PHE A 431 -0.02 -6.50 -14.67
CA PHE A 431 -1.31 -7.10 -14.30
C PHE A 431 -1.52 -8.38 -15.08
N ASP A 432 -1.82 -9.47 -14.39
CA ASP A 432 -2.09 -10.77 -14.99
C ASP A 432 -3.60 -10.96 -15.12
N ALA A 433 -4.09 -10.99 -16.35
CA ALA A 433 -5.47 -11.35 -16.66
C ALA A 433 -5.50 -12.83 -17.07
N ALA A 434 -6.28 -13.64 -16.37
CA ALA A 434 -6.38 -15.07 -16.68
C ALA A 434 -6.92 -15.31 -18.10
N ASP A 435 -7.82 -14.42 -18.57
CA ASP A 435 -8.35 -14.37 -19.92
C ASP A 435 -8.85 -12.95 -20.25
N PHE A 436 -9.41 -12.76 -21.45
CA PHE A 436 -9.94 -11.47 -21.88
C PHE A 436 -11.18 -11.00 -21.12
N ASP A 437 -11.90 -11.88 -20.39
CA ASP A 437 -13.06 -11.51 -19.59
C ASP A 437 -12.66 -10.71 -18.34
N ASP A 438 -11.44 -10.95 -17.80
CA ASP A 438 -10.88 -10.22 -16.66
C ASP A 438 -10.32 -8.83 -17.03
N LEU A 439 -10.04 -8.59 -18.33
CA LEU A 439 -9.35 -7.40 -18.83
C LEU A 439 -10.09 -6.09 -18.48
N GLN A 440 -11.42 -6.07 -18.58
CA GLN A 440 -12.21 -4.85 -18.32
C GLN A 440 -12.01 -4.38 -16.88
N ALA A 441 -12.11 -5.28 -15.90
CA ALA A 441 -11.96 -4.91 -14.48
C ALA A 441 -10.56 -4.37 -14.17
N ILE A 442 -9.52 -4.95 -14.79
CA ILE A 442 -8.15 -4.47 -14.65
C ILE A 442 -8.00 -3.08 -15.23
N LEU A 443 -8.47 -2.85 -16.46
CA LEU A 443 -8.36 -1.55 -17.11
C LEU A 443 -9.14 -0.45 -16.38
N GLU A 444 -10.34 -0.75 -15.86
CA GLU A 444 -11.11 0.18 -15.04
C GLU A 444 -10.36 0.51 -13.73
N SER A 445 -9.67 -0.46 -13.13
CA SER A 445 -8.88 -0.22 -11.93
C SER A 445 -7.71 0.74 -12.14
N LEU A 446 -7.11 0.76 -13.34
CA LEU A 446 -6.04 1.70 -13.69
C LEU A 446 -6.52 3.16 -13.75
N THR A 447 -7.82 3.38 -13.96
CA THR A 447 -8.42 4.72 -14.05
C THR A 447 -8.95 5.22 -12.72
N THR A 448 -8.93 4.40 -11.65
CA THR A 448 -9.36 4.80 -10.32
C THR A 448 -8.16 5.21 -9.50
N CYS A 449 -8.29 6.33 -8.80
CA CYS A 449 -7.31 6.70 -7.79
C CYS A 449 -7.55 5.85 -6.53
N ASN A 450 -6.62 5.00 -6.18
CA ASN A 450 -6.72 4.13 -5.01
C ASN A 450 -6.17 4.81 -3.73
N GLY A 451 -6.01 6.12 -3.74
CA GLY A 451 -5.46 6.91 -2.65
C GLY A 451 -6.47 7.76 -1.87
N ASP A 452 -7.79 7.52 -2.01
CA ASP A 452 -8.84 8.21 -1.23
C ASP A 452 -9.38 7.34 -0.08
#